data_81218f8489f637bc41ae80b8887fe102
#
_entry.id   81218f8489f637bc41ae80b8887fe102
#
_cell.length_a   1.000
_cell.length_b   1.000
_cell.length_c   1.000
_cell.angle_alpha   90.00
_cell.angle_beta   90.00
_cell.angle_gamma   90.00
#
_symmetry.space_group_name_H-M   'P 1'
#
loop_
_entity.id
_entity.type
_entity.pdbx_description
1 polymer ?
#
loop_
_entity_poly.entity_id
_entity_poly.type
_entity_poly.pdbx_seq_one_letter_code
_entity_poly.pdbx_strand_id
1 'polypeptide(L)'
;MPDLFEQLKQKYQPVLDKIQQEGAQLLNVNLDGNQLYVKAIAVSEASKNRIWDAIKAVDPTFSDLKHDIEAKQGAQDYTVQPGDNLSKISKHFYGDANKYLAIAKANNLDDPDKIKVGQKLVIPDAA
;
A
#
# COMPACT_ATOMS: atom_id res chain seq x y z
N MET A 1 2.17 -21.10 25.86
CA MET A 1 2.20 -21.31 24.39
C MET A 1 1.25 -20.31 23.72
N PRO A 2 1.65 -19.68 22.63
CA PRO A 2 0.73 -18.83 21.90
C PRO A 2 -0.41 -19.67 21.30
N ASP A 3 -1.61 -19.09 21.26
CA ASP A 3 -2.73 -19.73 20.60
C ASP A 3 -2.59 -19.65 19.08
N LEU A 4 -3.54 -20.24 18.34
CA LEU A 4 -3.48 -20.27 16.89
C LEU A 4 -3.47 -18.85 16.28
N PHE A 5 -4.25 -17.93 16.85
CA PHE A 5 -4.29 -16.54 16.40
C PHE A 5 -2.91 -15.89 16.50
N GLU A 6 -2.24 -16.03 17.64
CA GLU A 6 -0.91 -15.47 17.84
C GLU A 6 0.14 -16.12 16.93
N GLN A 7 0.06 -17.45 16.74
CA GLN A 7 0.95 -18.17 15.85
C GLN A 7 0.83 -17.67 14.40
N LEU A 8 -0.39 -17.50 13.92
CA LEU A 8 -0.65 -17.02 12.55
C LEU A 8 -0.26 -15.56 12.39
N LYS A 9 -0.50 -14.72 13.40
CA LYS A 9 -0.03 -13.33 13.38
C LYS A 9 1.48 -13.26 13.27
N GLN A 10 2.20 -14.10 14.01
CA GLN A 10 3.66 -14.13 13.92
C GLN A 10 4.12 -14.61 12.55
N LYS A 11 3.48 -15.63 12.00
CA LYS A 11 3.81 -16.15 10.66
C LYS A 11 3.63 -15.09 9.59
N TYR A 12 2.56 -14.32 9.67
CA TYR A 12 2.22 -13.30 8.67
C TYR A 12 2.62 -11.89 9.08
N GLN A 13 3.50 -11.76 10.10
CA GLN A 13 3.99 -10.45 10.52
C GLN A 13 4.61 -9.65 9.37
N PRO A 14 5.40 -10.25 8.45
CA PRO A 14 5.91 -9.51 7.29
C PRO A 14 4.80 -8.91 6.41
N VAL A 15 3.65 -9.58 6.32
CA VAL A 15 2.49 -9.04 5.57
C VAL A 15 1.90 -7.83 6.30
N LEU A 16 1.73 -7.93 7.62
CA LEU A 16 1.21 -6.82 8.42
C LEU A 16 2.16 -5.62 8.38
N ASP A 17 3.46 -5.87 8.44
CA ASP A 17 4.49 -4.83 8.31
C ASP A 17 4.43 -4.18 6.93
N LYS A 18 4.22 -4.96 5.88
CA LYS A 18 4.11 -4.44 4.51
C LYS A 18 2.87 -3.56 4.36
N ILE A 19 1.74 -3.96 4.94
CA ILE A 19 0.52 -3.16 4.94
C ILE A 19 0.78 -1.79 5.57
N GLN A 20 1.49 -1.77 6.70
CA GLN A 20 1.85 -0.52 7.37
C GLN A 20 2.81 0.33 6.54
N GLN A 21 3.85 -0.29 5.96
CA GLN A 21 4.83 0.39 5.12
C GLN A 21 4.21 1.02 3.88
N GLU A 22 3.19 0.36 3.31
CA GLU A 22 2.48 0.87 2.15
C GLU A 22 1.48 1.98 2.47
N GLY A 23 1.27 2.27 3.76
CA GLY A 23 0.27 3.24 4.17
C GLY A 23 -1.16 2.77 3.96
N ALA A 24 -1.36 1.47 3.83
CA ALA A 24 -2.70 0.91 3.69
C ALA A 24 -3.47 1.00 5.00
N GLN A 25 -4.78 1.11 4.89
CA GLN A 25 -5.67 1.11 6.06
C GLN A 25 -5.98 -0.34 6.45
N LEU A 26 -5.52 -0.75 7.64
CA LEU A 26 -5.84 -2.07 8.18
C LEU A 26 -7.20 -2.00 8.89
N LEU A 27 -8.17 -2.74 8.37
CA LEU A 27 -9.54 -2.71 8.88
C LEU A 27 -9.81 -3.83 9.87
N ASN A 28 -9.22 -5.01 9.66
CA ASN A 28 -9.50 -6.17 10.50
C ASN A 28 -8.35 -7.17 10.43
N VAL A 29 -7.99 -7.71 11.59
CA VAL A 29 -7.11 -8.87 11.73
C VAL A 29 -7.78 -9.79 12.74
N ASN A 30 -8.19 -10.98 12.32
CA ASN A 30 -8.99 -11.85 13.17
C ASN A 30 -8.72 -13.31 12.81
N LEU A 31 -9.20 -14.21 13.67
CA LEU A 31 -9.16 -15.63 13.39
C LEU A 31 -10.51 -16.06 12.81
N ASP A 32 -10.47 -16.70 11.63
CA ASP A 32 -11.65 -17.24 10.98
C ASP A 32 -11.45 -18.74 10.78
N GLY A 33 -12.07 -19.54 11.66
CA GLY A 33 -11.79 -20.96 11.70
C GLY A 33 -10.34 -21.23 12.02
N ASN A 34 -9.63 -21.90 11.11
CA ASN A 34 -8.20 -22.16 11.24
C ASN A 34 -7.33 -21.22 10.40
N GLN A 35 -7.92 -20.13 9.90
CA GLN A 35 -7.23 -19.16 9.05
C GLN A 35 -7.15 -17.81 9.74
N LEU A 36 -6.06 -17.09 9.48
CA LEU A 36 -5.96 -15.68 9.84
C LEU A 36 -6.71 -14.86 8.79
N TYR A 37 -7.67 -14.06 9.23
CA TYR A 37 -8.39 -13.15 8.35
C TYR A 37 -7.77 -11.75 8.43
N VAL A 38 -7.40 -11.19 7.28
CA VAL A 38 -6.83 -9.84 7.18
C VAL A 38 -7.63 -9.05 6.15
N LYS A 39 -8.18 -7.92 6.59
CA LYS A 39 -8.90 -7.01 5.71
C LYS A 39 -8.21 -5.65 5.72
N ALA A 40 -7.90 -5.14 4.53
CA ALA A 40 -7.21 -3.86 4.39
C ALA A 40 -7.58 -3.17 3.08
N ILE A 41 -7.38 -1.85 3.04
CA ILE A 41 -7.54 -1.05 1.83
C ILE A 41 -6.17 -0.47 1.47
N ALA A 42 -5.62 -0.91 0.33
CA ALA A 42 -4.35 -0.40 -0.18
C ALA A 42 -4.57 0.95 -0.87
N VAL A 43 -3.51 1.77 -0.91
CA VAL A 43 -3.59 3.12 -1.50
C VAL A 43 -3.76 3.08 -3.02
N SER A 44 -3.39 1.97 -3.68
CA SER A 44 -3.47 1.81 -5.13
C SER A 44 -3.38 0.34 -5.51
N GLU A 45 -3.62 0.03 -6.78
CA GLU A 45 -3.42 -1.34 -7.30
C GLU A 45 -1.96 -1.78 -7.17
N ALA A 46 -1.00 -0.88 -7.44
CA ALA A 46 0.41 -1.21 -7.30
C ALA A 46 0.75 -1.58 -5.86
N SER A 47 0.23 -0.83 -4.88
CA SER A 47 0.40 -1.11 -3.46
C SER A 47 -0.24 -2.44 -3.08
N LYS A 48 -1.45 -2.70 -3.55
CA LYS A 48 -2.14 -3.98 -3.34
C LYS A 48 -1.30 -5.15 -3.86
N ASN A 49 -0.72 -5.01 -5.04
CA ASN A 49 0.12 -6.05 -5.64
C ASN A 49 1.38 -6.31 -4.81
N ARG A 50 1.99 -5.27 -4.24
CA ARG A 50 3.15 -5.42 -3.36
C ARG A 50 2.79 -6.15 -2.06
N ILE A 51 1.60 -5.87 -1.50
CA ILE A 51 1.10 -6.60 -0.33
C ILE A 51 0.85 -8.06 -0.69
N TRP A 52 0.26 -8.31 -1.86
CA TRP A 52 0.03 -9.66 -2.36
C TRP A 52 1.34 -10.44 -2.53
N ASP A 53 2.38 -9.79 -3.06
CA ASP A 53 3.70 -10.41 -3.19
C ASP A 53 4.28 -10.79 -1.81
N ALA A 54 4.06 -9.96 -0.79
CA ALA A 54 4.49 -10.27 0.58
C ALA A 54 3.76 -11.51 1.13
N ILE A 55 2.47 -11.66 0.83
CA ILE A 55 1.70 -12.85 1.21
C ILE A 55 2.32 -14.10 0.58
N LYS A 56 2.59 -14.06 -0.71
CA LYS A 56 3.17 -15.20 -1.43
C LYS A 56 4.59 -15.50 -0.96
N ALA A 57 5.33 -14.49 -0.51
CA ALA A 57 6.68 -14.67 0.01
C ALA A 57 6.69 -15.40 1.35
N VAL A 58 5.65 -15.21 2.18
CA VAL A 58 5.52 -15.92 3.46
C VAL A 58 5.10 -17.37 3.21
N ASP A 59 4.07 -17.58 2.41
CA ASP A 59 3.56 -18.91 2.08
C ASP A 59 2.87 -18.86 0.72
N PRO A 60 3.47 -19.45 -0.32
CA PRO A 60 2.88 -19.43 -1.66
C PRO A 60 1.51 -20.09 -1.74
N THR A 61 1.19 -21.00 -0.82
CA THR A 61 -0.12 -21.67 -0.77
C THR A 61 -1.16 -20.86 0.02
N PHE A 62 -0.69 -20.02 0.95
CA PHE A 62 -1.51 -19.19 1.86
C PHE A 62 -2.78 -19.90 2.35
N SER A 63 -2.70 -21.21 2.60
CA SER A 63 -3.85 -22.03 2.99
C SER A 63 -4.40 -21.67 4.37
N ASP A 64 -3.60 -21.04 5.23
CA ASP A 64 -3.97 -20.60 6.57
C ASP A 64 -4.22 -19.09 6.66
N LEU A 65 -4.35 -18.42 5.50
CA LEU A 65 -4.64 -16.99 5.41
C LEU A 65 -5.87 -16.75 4.54
N LYS A 66 -6.83 -16.03 5.08
CA LYS A 66 -7.96 -15.47 4.32
C LYS A 66 -7.75 -13.96 4.23
N HIS A 67 -7.57 -13.46 3.02
CA HIS A 67 -7.27 -12.04 2.82
C HIS A 67 -8.39 -11.36 2.05
N ASP A 68 -8.61 -10.09 2.37
CA ASP A 68 -9.54 -9.21 1.67
C ASP A 68 -8.84 -7.86 1.54
N ILE A 69 -8.01 -7.74 0.50
CA ILE A 69 -7.21 -6.54 0.25
C ILE A 69 -7.82 -5.84 -0.96
N GLU A 70 -8.37 -4.66 -0.74
CA GLU A 70 -8.94 -3.83 -1.79
C GLU A 70 -7.99 -2.69 -2.12
N ALA A 71 -8.03 -2.22 -3.36
CA ALA A 71 -7.28 -1.03 -3.78
C ALA A 71 -8.22 0.18 -3.77
N LYS A 72 -7.75 1.30 -3.22
CA LYS A 72 -8.52 2.54 -3.20
C LYS A 72 -8.69 3.05 -4.63
N GLN A 73 -9.90 3.46 -4.97
CA GLN A 73 -10.26 3.97 -6.29
C GLN A 73 -10.36 5.50 -6.27
N GLY A 74 -10.17 6.12 -7.44
CA GLY A 74 -10.29 7.56 -7.62
C GLY A 74 -9.04 8.34 -7.25
N ALA A 75 -9.09 9.63 -7.50
CA ALA A 75 -8.01 10.54 -7.12
C ALA A 75 -7.93 10.63 -5.60
N GLN A 76 -6.72 10.80 -5.08
CA GLN A 76 -6.52 10.91 -3.65
C GLN A 76 -5.48 11.97 -3.31
N ASP A 77 -5.55 12.49 -2.09
CA ASP A 77 -4.62 13.50 -1.60
C ASP A 77 -3.39 12.83 -0.99
N TYR A 78 -2.24 13.46 -1.19
CA TYR A 78 -0.99 13.02 -0.60
C TYR A 78 -0.23 14.22 -0.07
N THR A 79 0.33 14.11 1.12
CA THR A 79 1.16 15.15 1.72
C THR A 79 2.63 14.76 1.54
N VAL A 80 3.42 15.64 0.93
CA VAL A 80 4.84 15.42 0.67
C VAL A 80 5.58 15.23 1.99
N GLN A 81 6.38 14.17 2.05
CA GLN A 81 7.20 13.81 3.21
C GLN A 81 8.68 14.15 2.95
N PRO A 82 9.50 14.27 4.01
CA PRO A 82 10.94 14.48 3.83
C PRO A 82 11.56 13.37 2.97
N GLY A 83 12.35 13.77 1.99
CA GLY A 83 13.00 12.83 1.08
C GLY A 83 12.18 12.43 -0.13
N ASP A 84 10.93 12.90 -0.23
CA ASP A 84 10.08 12.60 -1.37
C ASP A 84 10.48 13.38 -2.63
N ASN A 85 10.20 12.75 -3.79
CA ASN A 85 10.13 13.43 -5.07
C ASN A 85 9.00 12.81 -5.88
N LEU A 86 8.62 13.46 -6.99
CA LEU A 86 7.49 12.97 -7.78
C LEU A 86 7.71 11.57 -8.34
N SER A 87 8.95 11.23 -8.72
CA SER A 87 9.27 9.89 -9.22
C SER A 87 9.03 8.82 -8.16
N LYS A 88 9.43 9.08 -6.92
CA LYS A 88 9.20 8.16 -5.80
C LYS A 88 7.72 8.03 -5.48
N ILE A 89 7.00 9.16 -5.48
CA ILE A 89 5.55 9.17 -5.26
C ILE A 89 4.84 8.38 -6.36
N SER A 90 5.22 8.61 -7.61
CA SER A 90 4.67 7.89 -8.76
C SER A 90 4.91 6.39 -8.65
N LYS A 91 6.12 5.98 -8.28
CA LYS A 91 6.43 4.57 -8.10
C LYS A 91 5.59 3.95 -6.98
N HIS A 92 5.37 4.68 -5.90
CA HIS A 92 4.57 4.22 -4.78
C HIS A 92 3.11 3.98 -5.18
N PHE A 93 2.50 4.95 -5.88
CA PHE A 93 1.07 4.87 -6.22
C PHE A 93 0.79 4.07 -7.48
N TYR A 94 1.66 4.13 -8.48
CA TYR A 94 1.42 3.51 -9.79
C TYR A 94 2.34 2.33 -10.09
N GLY A 95 3.37 2.13 -9.28
CA GLY A 95 4.38 1.11 -9.55
C GLY A 95 5.37 1.49 -10.65
N ASP A 96 5.31 2.72 -11.16
CA ASP A 96 6.13 3.20 -12.26
C ASP A 96 6.56 4.65 -12.00
N ALA A 97 7.88 4.86 -11.82
CA ALA A 97 8.43 6.18 -11.55
C ALA A 97 8.25 7.15 -12.73
N ASN A 98 8.14 6.64 -13.94
CA ASN A 98 8.03 7.45 -15.16
C ASN A 98 6.66 8.14 -15.31
N LYS A 99 5.68 7.79 -14.48
CA LYS A 99 4.35 8.41 -14.52
C LYS A 99 4.25 9.68 -13.68
N TYR A 100 5.37 10.19 -13.19
CA TYR A 100 5.40 11.40 -12.37
C TYR A 100 4.84 12.64 -13.08
N LEU A 101 4.91 12.68 -14.42
CA LEU A 101 4.37 13.80 -15.19
C LEU A 101 2.85 13.91 -15.07
N ALA A 102 2.14 12.78 -14.89
CA ALA A 102 0.71 12.80 -14.65
C ALA A 102 0.37 13.51 -13.33
N ILE A 103 1.17 13.28 -12.30
CA ILE A 103 1.02 13.95 -11.01
C ILE A 103 1.32 15.45 -11.15
N ALA A 104 2.42 15.79 -11.83
CA ALA A 104 2.80 17.18 -12.06
C ALA A 104 1.69 17.94 -12.80
N LYS A 105 1.12 17.34 -13.84
CA LYS A 105 0.05 17.93 -14.63
C LYS A 105 -1.22 18.12 -13.80
N ALA A 106 -1.58 17.14 -12.99
CA ALA A 106 -2.78 17.20 -12.15
C ALA A 106 -2.69 18.30 -11.09
N ASN A 107 -1.47 18.69 -10.70
CA ASN A 107 -1.23 19.69 -9.66
C ASN A 107 -0.73 21.02 -10.24
N ASN A 108 -0.75 21.19 -11.56
CA ASN A 108 -0.30 22.42 -12.25
C ASN A 108 1.13 22.81 -11.86
N LEU A 109 2.03 21.81 -11.75
CA LEU A 109 3.43 22.05 -11.41
C LEU A 109 4.21 22.35 -12.68
N ASP A 110 4.80 23.55 -12.74
CA ASP A 110 5.69 23.94 -13.85
C ASP A 110 6.99 23.15 -13.81
N ASP A 111 7.48 22.87 -12.61
CA ASP A 111 8.72 22.14 -12.39
C ASP A 111 8.44 20.98 -11.43
N PRO A 112 8.54 19.71 -11.90
CA PRO A 112 8.28 18.54 -11.06
C PRO A 112 9.23 18.42 -9.88
N ASP A 113 10.40 19.07 -9.92
CA ASP A 113 11.38 19.02 -8.84
C ASP A 113 11.10 20.04 -7.73
N LYS A 114 10.14 20.95 -7.95
CA LYS A 114 9.82 22.01 -6.98
C LYS A 114 8.63 21.64 -6.10
N ILE A 115 8.77 20.57 -5.33
CA ILE A 115 7.81 20.22 -4.30
C ILE A 115 8.42 20.43 -2.92
N LYS A 116 7.57 20.71 -1.94
CA LYS A 116 8.00 21.02 -0.57
C LYS A 116 7.37 20.05 0.41
N VAL A 117 8.12 19.71 1.47
CA VAL A 117 7.56 18.92 2.58
C VAL A 117 6.32 19.62 3.13
N GLY A 118 5.27 18.87 3.34
CA GLY A 118 3.98 19.38 3.80
C GLY A 118 3.05 19.85 2.69
N GLN A 119 3.53 19.94 1.45
CA GLN A 119 2.70 20.31 0.32
C GLN A 119 1.68 19.21 0.02
N LYS A 120 0.44 19.59 -0.23
CA LYS A 120 -0.61 18.62 -0.62
C LYS A 120 -0.63 18.46 -2.12
N LEU A 121 -0.61 17.22 -2.57
CA LEU A 121 -0.70 16.86 -3.97
C LEU A 121 -1.95 16.03 -4.21
N VAL A 122 -2.58 16.23 -5.36
CA VAL A 122 -3.63 15.33 -5.86
C VAL A 122 -2.96 14.25 -6.69
N ILE A 123 -3.21 13.00 -6.34
CA ILE A 123 -2.70 11.84 -7.08
C ILE A 123 -3.86 11.34 -7.94
N PRO A 124 -3.81 11.53 -9.27
CA PRO A 124 -4.91 11.08 -10.13
C PRO A 124 -5.06 9.57 -10.11
N ASP A 125 -6.27 9.09 -10.37
CA ASP A 125 -6.62 7.67 -10.29
C ASP A 125 -5.80 6.82 -11.25
N ALA A 126 -5.59 7.30 -12.46
CA ALA A 126 -4.84 6.58 -13.48
C ALA A 126 -3.85 7.52 -14.16
N ALA A 127 -2.67 7.01 -14.42
CA ALA A 127 -1.64 7.75 -15.13
C ALA A 127 -1.48 7.24 -16.55
#